data_4f3042928171d49068288c7140607fd3
#
_entry.id   4f3042928171d49068288c7140607fd3
#
_cell.length_a   1.000
_cell.length_b   1.000
_cell.length_c   1.000
_cell.angle_alpha   90.00
_cell.angle_beta   90.00
_cell.angle_gamma   90.00
#
_symmetry.space_group_name_H-M   'P 1'
#
loop_
_entity.id
_entity.type
_entity.pdbx_description
1 polymer ?
#
loop_
_entity_poly.entity_id
_entity_poly.type
_entity_poly.pdbx_seq_one_letter_code
_entity_poly.pdbx_strand_id
1 'polypeptide(L)'
;VEEALEKIKKKRGCINISDLAAELGYNQSYLDRLFYAATGMSMKKFSTIVRMQSAIRYLQEDKTDEVYEKLGYYDQSYFIREFRKYTGMTPRQWAKKSQKRIV
;
A
#
# COMPACT_ATOMS: atom_id res chain seq x y z
N VAL A 1 -6.14 17.05 5.09
CA VAL A 1 -6.49 15.61 4.83
C VAL A 1 -6.38 15.27 3.35
N GLU A 2 -6.92 16.10 2.46
CA GLU A 2 -6.85 15.85 1.02
C GLU A 2 -5.43 15.77 0.49
N GLU A 3 -4.54 16.64 0.95
CA GLU A 3 -3.15 16.61 0.54
C GLU A 3 -2.45 15.32 0.98
N ALA A 4 -2.78 14.86 2.19
CA ALA A 4 -2.23 13.60 2.70
C ALA A 4 -2.71 12.43 1.85
N LEU A 5 -4.01 12.39 1.52
CA LEU A 5 -4.58 11.35 0.66
C LEU A 5 -3.88 11.31 -0.70
N GLU A 6 -3.72 12.47 -1.33
CA GLU A 6 -3.11 12.56 -2.65
C GLU A 6 -1.66 12.11 -2.64
N LYS A 7 -0.90 12.52 -1.61
CA LYS A 7 0.51 12.13 -1.52
C LYS A 7 0.68 10.63 -1.29
N ILE A 8 -0.17 10.05 -0.46
CA ILE A 8 -0.15 8.60 -0.23
C ILE A 8 -0.45 7.86 -1.53
N LYS A 9 -1.47 8.29 -2.26
CA LYS A 9 -1.83 7.69 -3.55
C LYS A 9 -0.73 7.85 -4.59
N LYS A 10 -0.15 9.03 -4.68
CA LYS A 10 0.92 9.33 -5.64
C LYS A 10 2.15 8.45 -5.40
N LYS A 11 2.47 8.18 -4.15
CA LYS A 11 3.59 7.31 -3.76
C LYS A 11 3.20 5.84 -3.71
N ARG A 12 1.97 5.50 -4.10
CA ARG A 12 1.46 4.12 -4.10
C ARG A 12 1.53 3.46 -2.73
N GLY A 13 1.37 4.25 -1.69
CA GLY A 13 1.45 3.78 -0.31
C GLY A 13 2.86 3.59 0.22
N CYS A 14 3.89 3.89 -0.57
CA CYS A 14 5.30 3.74 -0.18
C CYS A 14 5.80 5.06 0.39
N ILE A 15 5.28 5.43 1.56
CA ILE A 15 5.60 6.70 2.18
C ILE A 15 5.71 6.52 3.70
N ASN A 16 6.67 7.22 4.29
CA ASN A 16 6.81 7.27 5.73
C ASN A 16 5.83 8.32 6.26
N ILE A 17 4.93 7.90 7.15
CA ILE A 17 3.87 8.78 7.67
C ILE A 17 4.43 9.93 8.49
N SER A 18 5.49 9.70 9.25
CA SER A 18 6.16 10.75 10.01
C SER A 18 6.71 11.84 9.09
N ASP A 19 7.36 11.42 7.99
CA ASP A 19 7.89 12.36 7.01
C ASP A 19 6.78 13.13 6.30
N LEU A 20 5.68 12.46 6.01
CA LEU A 20 4.51 13.09 5.38
C LEU A 20 3.94 14.19 6.27
N ALA A 21 3.76 13.90 7.55
CA ALA A 21 3.24 14.89 8.49
C ALA A 21 4.16 16.10 8.59
N ALA A 22 5.47 15.85 8.67
CA ALA A 22 6.47 16.92 8.73
C ALA A 22 6.44 17.78 7.47
N GLU A 23 6.34 17.15 6.31
CA GLU A 23 6.27 17.85 5.02
C GLU A 23 5.06 18.76 4.93
N LEU A 24 3.93 18.33 5.47
CA LEU A 24 2.70 19.11 5.46
C LEU A 24 2.61 20.12 6.61
N GLY A 25 3.63 20.15 7.49
CA GLY A 25 3.68 21.09 8.61
C GLY A 25 2.79 20.73 9.78
N TYR A 26 2.46 19.46 9.96
CA TYR A 26 1.59 19.00 11.03
C TYR A 26 2.30 18.05 11.98
N ASN A 27 1.86 18.09 13.26
CA ASN A 27 2.16 17.03 14.20
C ASN A 27 1.49 15.74 13.70
N GLN A 28 2.22 14.62 13.71
CA GLN A 28 1.70 13.36 13.17
C GLN A 28 0.42 12.91 13.87
N SER A 29 0.38 12.98 15.19
CA SER A 29 -0.80 12.56 15.96
C SER A 29 -2.03 13.40 15.61
N TYR A 30 -1.83 14.72 15.45
CA TYR A 30 -2.91 15.61 15.07
C TYR A 30 -3.43 15.30 13.67
N LEU A 31 -2.52 15.13 12.73
CA LEU A 31 -2.90 14.80 11.35
C LEU A 31 -3.60 13.44 11.27
N ASP A 32 -3.14 12.45 12.04
CA ASP A 32 -3.80 11.14 12.11
C ASP A 32 -5.24 11.25 12.63
N ARG A 33 -5.47 12.10 13.63
CA ARG A 33 -6.82 12.30 14.15
C ARG A 33 -7.73 12.91 13.10
N LEU A 34 -7.25 13.91 12.38
CA LEU A 34 -8.02 14.53 11.30
C LEU A 34 -8.30 13.53 10.18
N PHE A 35 -7.28 12.75 9.81
CA PHE A 35 -7.39 11.75 8.76
C PHE A 35 -8.41 10.68 9.14
N TYR A 36 -8.34 10.18 10.38
CA TYR A 36 -9.29 9.19 10.87
C TYR A 36 -10.71 9.73 10.89
N ALA A 37 -10.89 10.96 11.33
CA ALA A 37 -12.20 11.59 11.37
C ALA A 37 -12.82 11.70 9.96
N ALA A 38 -11.98 11.95 8.96
CA ALA A 38 -12.45 12.14 7.58
C ALA A 38 -12.63 10.84 6.82
N THR A 39 -11.81 9.82 7.09
CA THR A 39 -11.77 8.59 6.28
C THR A 39 -12.22 7.33 7.03
N GLY A 40 -12.22 7.36 8.36
CA GLY A 40 -12.52 6.19 9.16
C GLY A 40 -11.34 5.25 9.36
N MET A 41 -10.14 5.62 8.93
CA MET A 41 -8.95 4.78 9.12
C MET A 41 -7.71 5.63 9.32
N SER A 42 -6.64 5.03 9.87
CA SER A 42 -5.36 5.72 10.05
C SER A 42 -4.65 5.89 8.72
N MET A 43 -3.72 6.87 8.66
CA MET A 43 -2.89 7.05 7.47
C MET A 43 -2.06 5.80 7.16
N LYS A 44 -1.56 5.13 8.20
CA LYS A 44 -0.78 3.90 8.04
C LYS A 44 -1.61 2.81 7.37
N LYS A 45 -2.84 2.60 7.85
CA LYS A 45 -3.73 1.60 7.27
C LYS A 45 -4.09 1.95 5.83
N PHE A 46 -4.40 3.21 5.57
CA PHE A 46 -4.70 3.67 4.21
C PHE A 46 -3.52 3.45 3.28
N SER A 47 -2.30 3.77 3.73
CA SER A 47 -1.08 3.54 2.95
C SER A 47 -0.90 2.08 2.60
N THR A 48 -1.15 1.19 3.56
CA THR A 48 -1.02 -0.25 3.33
C THR A 48 -2.04 -0.73 2.29
N ILE A 49 -3.27 -0.25 2.35
CA ILE A 49 -4.31 -0.60 1.37
C ILE A 49 -3.91 -0.14 -0.03
N VAL A 50 -3.45 1.10 -0.16
CA VAL A 50 -2.99 1.64 -1.44
C VAL A 50 -1.83 0.82 -1.99
N ARG A 51 -0.89 0.45 -1.12
CA ARG A 51 0.27 -0.35 -1.50
C ARG A 51 -0.14 -1.74 -1.98
N MET A 52 -1.10 -2.37 -1.29
CA MET A 52 -1.61 -3.68 -1.70
C MET A 52 -2.37 -3.61 -3.02
N GLN A 53 -3.15 -2.56 -3.25
CA GLN A 53 -3.82 -2.35 -4.53
C GLN A 53 -2.81 -2.18 -5.66
N SER A 54 -1.72 -1.46 -5.39
CA SER A 54 -0.63 -1.31 -6.36
C SER A 54 0.05 -2.65 -6.64
N ALA A 55 0.24 -3.46 -5.59
CA ALA A 55 0.84 -4.80 -5.75
C ALA A 55 -0.02 -5.68 -6.67
N ILE A 56 -1.33 -5.67 -6.45
CA ILE A 56 -2.27 -6.44 -7.28
C ILE A 56 -2.16 -6.01 -8.73
N ARG A 57 -2.07 -4.71 -8.97
CA ARG A 57 -1.95 -4.17 -10.32
C ARG A 57 -0.66 -4.64 -11.00
N TYR A 58 0.47 -4.62 -10.28
CA TYR A 58 1.73 -5.11 -10.81
C TYR A 58 1.67 -6.60 -11.15
N LEU A 59 1.01 -7.38 -10.32
CA LEU A 59 0.85 -8.81 -10.56
C LEU A 59 -0.01 -9.08 -11.79
N GLN A 60 -1.03 -8.25 -12.02
CA GLN A 60 -1.89 -8.36 -13.21
C GLN A 60 -1.12 -8.02 -14.49
N GLU A 61 -0.10 -7.19 -14.39
CA GLU A 61 0.75 -6.81 -15.52
C GLU A 61 1.93 -7.78 -15.71
N ASP A 62 1.91 -8.90 -15.01
CA ASP A 62 2.93 -9.96 -15.09
C ASP A 62 4.33 -9.49 -14.65
N LYS A 63 4.38 -8.60 -13.66
CA LYS A 63 5.64 -8.07 -13.12
C LYS A 63 5.92 -8.60 -11.71
N THR A 64 5.71 -9.89 -11.54
CA THR A 64 5.75 -10.54 -10.21
C THR A 64 7.10 -10.39 -9.51
N ASP A 65 8.20 -10.47 -10.26
CA ASP A 65 9.54 -10.45 -9.69
C ASP A 65 9.98 -9.07 -9.21
N GLU A 66 9.34 -8.02 -9.69
CA GLU A 66 9.73 -6.64 -9.39
C GLU A 66 8.85 -5.97 -8.34
N VAL A 67 7.74 -6.60 -7.99
CA VAL A 67 6.69 -5.92 -7.23
C VAL A 67 7.15 -5.45 -5.85
N TYR A 68 7.90 -6.27 -5.11
CA TYR A 68 8.31 -5.87 -3.77
C TYR A 68 9.34 -4.74 -3.78
N GLU A 69 10.25 -4.73 -4.77
CA GLU A 69 11.24 -3.66 -4.93
C GLU A 69 10.57 -2.33 -5.29
N LYS A 70 9.66 -2.36 -6.25
CA LYS A 70 8.94 -1.18 -6.72
C LYS A 70 8.10 -0.55 -5.62
N LEU A 71 7.61 -1.35 -4.69
CA LEU A 71 6.78 -0.87 -3.58
C LEU A 71 7.58 -0.54 -2.31
N GLY A 72 8.91 -0.54 -2.40
CA GLY A 72 9.77 -0.09 -1.31
C GLY A 72 9.96 -1.07 -0.17
N TYR A 73 9.74 -2.35 -0.41
CA TYR A 73 9.97 -3.37 0.60
C TYR A 73 11.44 -3.79 0.60
N TYR A 74 12.03 -3.81 1.77
CA TYR A 74 13.40 -4.32 1.95
C TYR A 74 13.49 -5.82 1.84
N ASP A 75 12.43 -6.49 2.26
CA ASP A 75 12.41 -7.94 2.46
C ASP A 75 11.20 -8.51 1.73
N GLN A 76 11.47 -9.40 0.80
CA GLN A 76 10.43 -10.10 0.05
C GLN A 76 9.50 -10.88 0.97
N SER A 77 10.06 -11.49 2.03
CA SER A 77 9.26 -12.25 2.98
C SER A 77 8.24 -11.39 3.71
N TYR A 78 8.62 -10.16 4.07
CA TYR A 78 7.69 -9.22 4.70
C TYR A 78 6.55 -8.85 3.74
N PHE A 79 6.89 -8.59 2.49
CA PHE A 79 5.88 -8.29 1.46
C PHE A 79 4.90 -9.45 1.30
N ILE A 80 5.40 -10.68 1.22
CA ILE A 80 4.56 -11.87 1.06
C ILE A 80 3.60 -12.02 2.24
N ARG A 81 4.09 -11.82 3.47
CA ARG A 81 3.26 -11.92 4.66
C ARG A 81 2.16 -10.86 4.67
N GLU A 82 2.51 -9.62 4.33
CA GLU A 82 1.54 -8.52 4.30
C GLU A 82 0.50 -8.74 3.20
N PHE A 83 0.93 -9.17 2.03
CA PHE A 83 0.03 -9.47 0.92
C PHE A 83 -0.95 -10.59 1.29
N ARG A 84 -0.44 -11.65 1.91
CA ARG A 84 -1.28 -12.78 2.34
C ARG A 84 -2.29 -12.36 3.41
N LYS A 85 -1.88 -11.46 4.30
CA LYS A 85 -2.78 -10.94 5.33
C LYS A 85 -3.97 -10.20 4.72
N TYR A 86 -3.73 -9.47 3.63
CA TYR A 86 -4.76 -8.66 2.99
C TYR A 86 -5.63 -9.43 2.00
N THR A 87 -5.04 -10.35 1.24
CA THR A 87 -5.75 -11.04 0.17
C THR A 87 -6.14 -12.47 0.51
N GLY A 88 -5.54 -13.04 1.57
CA GLY A 88 -5.75 -14.44 1.93
C GLY A 88 -4.87 -15.41 1.15
N MET A 89 -4.03 -14.92 0.26
CA MET A 89 -3.15 -15.78 -0.53
C MET A 89 -1.81 -15.10 -0.82
N THR A 90 -0.81 -15.89 -1.21
CA THR A 90 0.50 -15.35 -1.58
C THR A 90 0.41 -14.64 -2.94
N PRO A 91 1.37 -13.74 -3.26
CA PRO A 91 1.40 -13.12 -4.57
C PRO A 91 1.44 -14.12 -5.72
N ARG A 92 2.18 -15.23 -5.54
CA ARG A 92 2.28 -16.28 -6.56
C ARG A 92 0.92 -16.96 -6.77
N GLN A 93 0.23 -17.30 -5.68
CA GLN A 93 -1.11 -17.90 -5.75
C GLN A 93 -2.10 -16.93 -6.41
N TRP A 94 -2.03 -15.67 -6.07
CA TRP A 94 -2.88 -14.65 -6.66
C TRP A 94 -2.67 -14.55 -8.17
N ALA A 95 -1.40 -14.51 -8.60
CA ALA A 95 -1.05 -14.42 -10.02
C ALA A 95 -1.60 -15.60 -10.81
N LYS A 96 -1.46 -16.83 -10.27
CA LYS A 96 -2.00 -18.02 -10.91
C LYS A 96 -3.52 -17.98 -11.04
N LYS A 97 -4.20 -17.53 -9.99
CA LYS A 97 -5.66 -17.45 -9.99
C LYS A 97 -6.16 -16.41 -11.01
N SER A 98 -5.46 -15.29 -11.12
CA SER A 98 -5.80 -14.24 -12.08
C SER A 98 -5.63 -14.73 -13.52
N GLN A 99 -4.58 -15.48 -13.79
CA GLN A 99 -4.34 -16.06 -15.12
C GLN A 99 -5.44 -17.05 -15.53
N LYS A 100 -5.94 -17.82 -14.58
CA LYS A 100 -7.01 -18.77 -14.84
C LYS A 100 -8.34 -18.08 -15.18
N ARG A 101 -8.52 -16.84 -14.76
CA ARG A 101 -9.75 -16.09 -15.04
C ARG A 101 -9.82 -15.57 -16.47
N ILE A 102 -8.69 -15.49 -17.13
CA ILE A 102 -8.61 -14.92 -18.48
C ILE A 102 -8.93 -15.97 -19.54
N VAL A 103 -8.96 -17.22 -19.14
CA VAL A 103 -9.34 -18.34 -20.01
C VAL A 103 -10.83 -18.69 -19.78
#